data_8a0d8767b032579f99ffc6084d033014
#
_entry.id   8a0d8767b032579f99ffc6084d033014
#
_cell.length_a   1.000
_cell.length_b   1.000
_cell.length_c   1.000
_cell.angle_alpha   90.00
_cell.angle_beta   90.00
_cell.angle_gamma   90.00
#
_symmetry.space_group_name_H-M   'P 1'
#
loop_
_entity.id
_entity.type
_entity.pdbx_description
1 polymer ?
#
loop_
_entity_poly.entity_id
_entity_poly.type
_entity_poly.pdbx_seq_one_letter_code
_entity_poly.pdbx_strand_id
1 'polypeptide(L)'
;MPGSAVQDASVNCNQLIDTKGTTMTKNKKSASGLSAPFMAAASGLINGVLSISLLLLFIVFPLICHNSYLDILETKFNFYQKCIVSMLSVMFLLAVILAVIDLMEFKGSHTRHLFSKIVRADKKTPFFAADAAVFIFWVSSALSTLLSPYTKAAFYGNKGRFSGLFLLSLYVISYYLISHFWKPKRWCAELFLASGAIVCIIGITDYFQLDILGFHKLIDVSQIAIFTSTIGNINTYTAYVGLVMGFSAAMFALEDSPLKTIWYYLCLCVSFAAIIMGCSDNAYLSMAALFGGLPFLLFKTRKGIFRYLTITATLFTIIQVIDVANHLFPERVLGLESLFLVIVNFRSLPFVVLFFWGIAAGYGLMSKYFEAAAPVLSGGTKTVRVWAVLMAAGIGVLCFMFFDANVANHADRYGPLQSYLVFSNEWGTNRGYIWRRSLQLYREFPLLQKLFGYGPDTFGLLARGTILEEMVAATGQIFDSAHNAFIQYLLTIGFAGSAGYLAFLIAAMYCMGKNQSGESFIFGALFASACYALQSTVNIDLPIVTPVLWLMLSIGMAGCRFSAPKLICIT
;
A
#
# COMPACT_ATOMS: atom_id res chain seq x y z
N MET A 1 -17.13 63.93 24.92
CA MET A 1 -16.82 64.98 23.90
C MET A 1 -15.50 64.66 23.26
N PRO A 2 -15.27 64.90 21.96
CA PRO A 2 -15.95 64.35 20.77
C PRO A 2 -14.99 63.37 20.07
N GLY A 3 -15.36 62.45 19.25
CA GLY A 3 -16.09 62.51 18.01
C GLY A 3 -15.20 62.84 16.81
N SER A 4 -14.88 61.86 15.96
CA SER A 4 -14.73 62.12 14.52
C SER A 4 -14.70 60.83 13.71
N ALA A 5 -15.63 60.78 12.81
CA ALA A 5 -15.85 59.91 11.69
C ALA A 5 -14.64 59.86 10.74
N VAL A 6 -14.46 58.70 10.08
CA VAL A 6 -13.80 58.63 8.78
C VAL A 6 -14.72 57.90 7.80
N GLN A 7 -15.08 58.68 6.80
CA GLN A 7 -15.97 58.36 5.69
C GLN A 7 -15.35 57.38 4.70
N ASP A 8 -16.28 56.72 4.04
CA ASP A 8 -16.18 55.98 2.77
C ASP A 8 -15.36 56.70 1.69
N ALA A 9 -14.57 55.95 0.98
CA ALA A 9 -14.08 56.29 -0.37
C ALA A 9 -14.35 55.13 -1.33
N SER A 10 -15.55 55.09 -1.84
CA SER A 10 -15.92 54.36 -3.08
C SER A 10 -15.39 55.21 -4.26
N VAL A 11 -14.37 54.72 -4.96
CA VAL A 11 -13.94 55.30 -6.25
C VAL A 11 -14.66 54.57 -7.37
N ASN A 12 -15.62 55.31 -7.93
CA ASN A 12 -16.24 55.05 -9.22
C ASN A 12 -15.20 55.23 -10.35
N CYS A 13 -14.96 54.19 -11.14
CA CYS A 13 -14.24 54.27 -12.40
C CYS A 13 -15.20 53.88 -13.52
N ASN A 14 -16.06 54.83 -13.90
CA ASN A 14 -16.77 54.82 -15.17
C ASN A 14 -16.33 56.07 -15.98
N GLN A 15 -16.12 55.81 -17.26
CA GLN A 15 -15.95 56.70 -18.39
C GLN A 15 -14.53 56.82 -18.96
N LEU A 16 -14.29 55.97 -19.93
CA LEU A 16 -13.68 56.40 -21.20
C LEU A 16 -14.42 55.66 -22.33
N ILE A 17 -15.35 56.42 -22.92
CA ILE A 17 -16.01 56.09 -24.18
C ILE A 17 -15.00 56.37 -25.29
N ASP A 18 -14.62 55.36 -26.07
CA ASP A 18 -14.08 55.59 -27.40
C ASP A 18 -14.92 54.83 -28.45
N THR A 19 -15.47 55.61 -29.31
CA THR A 19 -16.32 55.30 -30.45
C THR A 19 -15.50 54.70 -31.58
N LYS A 20 -15.59 53.39 -31.79
CA LYS A 20 -15.55 52.78 -33.16
C LYS A 20 -15.96 51.29 -33.13
N GLY A 21 -17.08 51.04 -33.79
CA GLY A 21 -17.31 49.86 -34.64
C GLY A 21 -17.66 48.55 -33.99
N THR A 22 -18.92 48.42 -33.58
CA THR A 22 -19.84 47.31 -33.92
C THR A 22 -19.25 46.06 -34.60
N THR A 23 -19.66 44.87 -34.06
CA THR A 23 -19.64 43.52 -34.65
C THR A 23 -18.43 42.61 -34.35
N MET A 24 -18.18 42.29 -33.05
CA MET A 24 -17.45 41.05 -32.72
C MET A 24 -17.70 40.48 -31.31
N THR A 25 -18.75 40.86 -30.62
CA THR A 25 -18.97 40.44 -29.20
C THR A 25 -20.03 39.36 -29.00
N LYS A 26 -20.77 38.91 -30.03
CA LYS A 26 -21.82 37.89 -29.86
C LYS A 26 -21.29 36.44 -29.84
N ASN A 27 -20.15 36.13 -30.48
CA ASN A 27 -19.65 34.75 -30.54
C ASN A 27 -18.73 34.33 -29.35
N LYS A 28 -18.17 35.27 -28.58
CA LYS A 28 -17.34 34.90 -27.40
C LYS A 28 -18.16 34.51 -26.18
N LYS A 29 -19.34 35.06 -25.99
CA LYS A 29 -20.22 34.70 -24.85
C LYS A 29 -20.89 33.32 -24.99
N SER A 30 -21.21 32.88 -26.22
CA SER A 30 -21.81 31.57 -26.45
C SER A 30 -20.81 30.43 -26.30
N ALA A 31 -19.55 30.64 -26.76
CA ALA A 31 -18.48 29.64 -26.62
C ALA A 31 -18.02 29.43 -25.15
N SER A 32 -18.05 30.51 -24.33
CA SER A 32 -17.71 30.39 -22.90
C SER A 32 -18.82 29.71 -22.06
N GLY A 33 -20.07 29.81 -22.50
CA GLY A 33 -21.22 29.21 -21.82
C GLY A 33 -21.33 27.69 -22.00
N LEU A 34 -20.89 27.15 -23.14
CA LEU A 34 -20.92 25.70 -23.45
C LEU A 34 -19.65 24.95 -23.00
N SER A 35 -18.55 25.64 -22.80
CA SER A 35 -17.26 25.02 -22.46
C SER A 35 -17.27 24.40 -21.03
N ALA A 36 -17.90 25.04 -20.05
CA ALA A 36 -17.97 24.57 -18.70
C ALA A 36 -18.81 23.27 -18.54
N PRO A 37 -20.03 23.16 -19.12
CA PRO A 37 -20.80 21.91 -19.13
C PRO A 37 -20.07 20.77 -19.84
N PHE A 38 -19.42 21.03 -20.98
CA PHE A 38 -18.63 20.03 -21.71
C PHE A 38 -17.49 19.45 -20.84
N MET A 39 -16.70 20.31 -20.21
CA MET A 39 -15.60 19.88 -19.33
C MET A 39 -16.11 19.12 -18.10
N ALA A 40 -17.26 19.51 -17.54
CA ALA A 40 -17.89 18.81 -16.43
C ALA A 40 -18.37 17.41 -16.84
N ALA A 41 -19.03 17.28 -18.01
CA ALA A 41 -19.47 15.99 -18.55
C ALA A 41 -18.29 15.08 -18.88
N ALA A 42 -17.24 15.59 -19.55
CA ALA A 42 -16.02 14.84 -19.82
C ALA A 42 -15.36 14.31 -18.54
N SER A 43 -15.19 15.18 -17.53
CA SER A 43 -14.65 14.78 -16.23
C SER A 43 -15.55 13.76 -15.52
N GLY A 44 -16.87 13.86 -15.65
CA GLY A 44 -17.84 12.92 -15.10
C GLY A 44 -17.71 11.52 -15.72
N LEU A 45 -17.61 11.44 -17.05
CA LEU A 45 -17.45 10.17 -17.78
C LEU A 45 -16.12 9.49 -17.43
N ILE A 46 -15.00 10.23 -17.47
CA ILE A 46 -13.68 9.71 -17.09
C ILE A 46 -13.72 9.17 -15.66
N ASN A 47 -14.24 9.94 -14.71
CA ASN A 47 -14.35 9.52 -13.32
C ASN A 47 -15.30 8.30 -13.15
N GLY A 48 -16.33 8.18 -13.99
CA GLY A 48 -17.23 7.02 -14.02
C GLY A 48 -16.49 5.74 -14.42
N VAL A 49 -15.73 5.77 -15.52
CA VAL A 49 -14.93 4.61 -16.00
C VAL A 49 -13.93 4.17 -14.94
N LEU A 50 -13.16 5.11 -14.36
CA LEU A 50 -12.19 4.81 -13.31
C LEU A 50 -12.87 4.25 -12.05
N SER A 51 -14.05 4.78 -11.67
CA SER A 51 -14.83 4.30 -10.53
C SER A 51 -15.32 2.85 -10.71
N ILE A 52 -15.81 2.49 -11.90
CA ILE A 52 -16.22 1.11 -12.22
C ILE A 52 -15.03 0.16 -12.15
N SER A 53 -13.88 0.56 -12.70
CA SER A 53 -12.66 -0.25 -12.64
C SER A 53 -12.19 -0.46 -11.20
N LEU A 54 -12.21 0.58 -10.37
CA LEU A 54 -11.89 0.49 -8.94
C LEU A 54 -12.86 -0.41 -8.17
N LEU A 55 -14.16 -0.37 -8.50
CA LEU A 55 -15.17 -1.26 -7.92
C LEU A 55 -14.82 -2.73 -8.21
N LEU A 56 -14.54 -3.06 -9.47
CA LEU A 56 -14.17 -4.42 -9.86
C LEU A 56 -12.88 -4.87 -9.16
N LEU A 57 -11.88 -3.99 -9.08
CA LEU A 57 -10.57 -4.31 -8.50
C LEU A 57 -10.59 -4.37 -6.95
N PHE A 58 -11.50 -3.68 -6.28
CA PHE A 58 -11.61 -3.78 -4.83
C PHE A 58 -12.57 -4.87 -4.35
N ILE A 59 -13.59 -5.22 -5.13
CA ILE A 59 -14.55 -6.25 -4.72
C ILE A 59 -14.23 -7.60 -5.35
N VAL A 60 -14.17 -7.64 -6.69
CA VAL A 60 -14.10 -8.93 -7.40
C VAL A 60 -12.70 -9.50 -7.37
N PHE A 61 -11.68 -8.66 -7.58
CA PHE A 61 -10.29 -9.13 -7.68
C PHE A 61 -9.80 -9.90 -6.45
N PRO A 62 -10.03 -9.46 -5.19
CA PRO A 62 -9.58 -10.22 -4.03
C PRO A 62 -10.31 -11.55 -3.86
N LEU A 63 -11.56 -11.64 -4.32
CA LEU A 63 -12.44 -12.78 -4.11
C LEU A 63 -12.45 -13.78 -5.28
N ILE A 64 -11.99 -13.36 -6.48
CA ILE A 64 -12.06 -14.23 -7.65
C ILE A 64 -11.08 -15.40 -7.52
N CYS A 65 -11.62 -16.59 -7.68
CA CYS A 65 -10.89 -17.86 -7.77
C CYS A 65 -11.49 -18.70 -8.89
N HIS A 66 -10.66 -19.53 -9.50
CA HIS A 66 -11.04 -20.54 -10.45
C HIS A 66 -10.19 -21.76 -10.12
N ASN A 67 -10.68 -22.95 -10.21
CA ASN A 67 -9.93 -24.17 -9.93
C ASN A 67 -9.10 -24.18 -8.61
N SER A 68 -9.69 -23.66 -7.52
CA SER A 68 -9.10 -23.60 -6.17
C SER A 68 -7.76 -22.85 -6.15
N TYR A 69 -6.70 -23.43 -5.56
CA TYR A 69 -5.37 -22.82 -5.47
C TYR A 69 -4.48 -23.09 -6.71
N LEU A 70 -4.86 -24.04 -7.60
CA LEU A 70 -3.99 -24.52 -8.67
C LEU A 70 -3.65 -23.44 -9.71
N ASP A 71 -4.61 -22.56 -10.01
CA ASP A 71 -4.44 -21.49 -10.99
C ASP A 71 -4.72 -20.08 -10.46
N ILE A 72 -4.73 -19.91 -9.13
CA ILE A 72 -5.13 -18.66 -8.46
C ILE A 72 -4.32 -17.45 -8.94
N LEU A 73 -3.03 -17.64 -9.18
CA LEU A 73 -2.13 -16.57 -9.65
C LEU A 73 -2.49 -16.17 -11.09
N GLU A 74 -2.68 -17.14 -11.98
CA GLU A 74 -3.05 -16.90 -13.37
C GLU A 74 -4.44 -16.28 -13.47
N THR A 75 -5.41 -16.76 -12.69
CA THR A 75 -6.77 -16.21 -12.62
C THR A 75 -6.76 -14.75 -12.22
N LYS A 76 -6.03 -14.38 -11.15
CA LYS A 76 -5.94 -13.00 -10.69
C LYS A 76 -5.18 -12.12 -11.67
N PHE A 77 -4.07 -12.59 -12.23
CA PHE A 77 -3.34 -11.88 -13.28
C PHE A 77 -4.25 -11.58 -14.48
N ASN A 78 -4.94 -12.60 -15.00
CA ASN A 78 -5.83 -12.46 -16.15
C ASN A 78 -7.00 -11.50 -15.87
N PHE A 79 -7.57 -11.56 -14.66
CA PHE A 79 -8.64 -10.64 -14.28
C PHE A 79 -8.14 -9.20 -14.21
N TYR A 80 -7.01 -8.96 -13.53
CA TYR A 80 -6.40 -7.64 -13.43
C TYR A 80 -6.06 -7.07 -14.81
N GLN A 81 -5.37 -7.85 -15.64
CA GLN A 81 -5.03 -7.49 -17.01
C GLN A 81 -6.26 -7.09 -17.82
N LYS A 82 -7.30 -7.95 -17.84
CA LYS A 82 -8.55 -7.69 -18.58
C LYS A 82 -9.23 -6.43 -18.08
N CYS A 83 -9.30 -6.22 -16.76
CA CYS A 83 -9.90 -5.03 -16.17
C CYS A 83 -9.16 -3.74 -16.59
N ILE A 84 -7.83 -3.72 -16.47
CA ILE A 84 -7.05 -2.53 -16.83
C ILE A 84 -7.04 -2.28 -18.35
N VAL A 85 -6.87 -3.33 -19.18
CA VAL A 85 -6.90 -3.19 -20.64
C VAL A 85 -8.28 -2.71 -21.11
N SER A 86 -9.38 -3.23 -20.54
CA SER A 86 -10.73 -2.74 -20.84
C SER A 86 -10.90 -1.27 -20.42
N MET A 87 -10.42 -0.90 -19.23
CA MET A 87 -10.41 0.49 -18.77
C MET A 87 -9.67 1.40 -19.75
N LEU A 88 -8.47 0.99 -20.19
CA LEU A 88 -7.65 1.75 -21.15
C LEU A 88 -8.34 1.89 -22.51
N SER A 89 -8.97 0.81 -23.00
CA SER A 89 -9.70 0.83 -24.28
C SER A 89 -10.88 1.79 -24.24
N VAL A 90 -11.66 1.75 -23.16
CA VAL A 90 -12.79 2.69 -22.97
C VAL A 90 -12.30 4.12 -22.79
N MET A 91 -11.23 4.34 -22.02
CA MET A 91 -10.63 5.67 -21.83
C MET A 91 -10.06 6.24 -23.14
N PHE A 92 -9.42 5.40 -23.96
CA PHE A 92 -8.93 5.80 -25.26
C PHE A 92 -10.07 6.21 -26.20
N LEU A 93 -11.11 5.37 -26.31
CA LEU A 93 -12.29 5.69 -27.12
C LEU A 93 -12.96 6.98 -26.65
N LEU A 94 -13.12 7.15 -25.34
CA LEU A 94 -13.67 8.36 -24.75
C LEU A 94 -12.80 9.59 -25.06
N ALA A 95 -11.48 9.46 -24.97
CA ALA A 95 -10.55 10.55 -25.30
C ALA A 95 -10.65 10.96 -26.77
N VAL A 96 -10.78 9.99 -27.70
CA VAL A 96 -10.98 10.28 -29.13
C VAL A 96 -12.31 10.99 -29.36
N ILE A 97 -13.41 10.50 -28.78
CA ILE A 97 -14.75 11.13 -28.92
C ILE A 97 -14.72 12.57 -28.39
N LEU A 98 -14.16 12.78 -27.18
CA LEU A 98 -14.07 14.11 -26.58
C LEU A 98 -13.17 15.04 -27.39
N ALA A 99 -12.07 14.54 -27.97
CA ALA A 99 -11.20 15.34 -28.83
C ALA A 99 -11.89 15.75 -30.16
N VAL A 100 -12.68 14.85 -30.74
CA VAL A 100 -13.47 15.17 -31.96
C VAL A 100 -14.52 16.24 -31.65
N ILE A 101 -15.28 16.10 -30.55
CA ILE A 101 -16.26 17.10 -30.11
C ILE A 101 -15.57 18.47 -29.85
N ASP A 102 -14.43 18.46 -29.14
CA ASP A 102 -13.65 19.67 -28.87
C ASP A 102 -13.16 20.34 -30.16
N LEU A 103 -12.74 19.54 -31.14
CA LEU A 103 -12.30 20.04 -32.42
C LEU A 103 -13.47 20.69 -33.21
N MET A 104 -14.63 20.05 -33.23
CA MET A 104 -15.82 20.50 -33.95
C MET A 104 -16.44 21.76 -33.30
N GLU A 105 -16.64 21.74 -31.98
CA GLU A 105 -17.37 22.79 -31.26
C GLU A 105 -16.47 23.91 -30.73
N PHE A 106 -15.22 23.57 -30.34
CA PHE A 106 -14.32 24.50 -29.64
C PHE A 106 -12.96 24.69 -30.34
N LYS A 107 -12.84 24.25 -31.61
CA LYS A 107 -11.60 24.37 -32.41
C LYS A 107 -10.36 23.80 -31.73
N GLY A 108 -10.51 22.75 -30.93
CA GLY A 108 -9.43 22.06 -30.25
C GLY A 108 -8.80 22.85 -29.08
N SER A 109 -9.49 23.86 -28.56
CA SER A 109 -8.94 24.74 -27.50
C SER A 109 -8.71 23.99 -26.16
N HIS A 110 -9.62 23.10 -25.80
CA HIS A 110 -9.56 22.35 -24.54
C HIS A 110 -8.51 21.23 -24.59
N THR A 111 -8.43 20.52 -25.71
CA THR A 111 -7.42 19.48 -25.95
C THR A 111 -6.00 20.07 -25.90
N ARG A 112 -5.76 21.21 -26.54
CA ARG A 112 -4.47 21.93 -26.50
C ARG A 112 -4.13 22.40 -25.08
N HIS A 113 -5.10 22.92 -24.34
CA HIS A 113 -4.91 23.35 -22.95
C HIS A 113 -4.59 22.16 -22.02
N LEU A 114 -5.29 21.02 -22.18
CA LEU A 114 -5.02 19.80 -21.43
C LEU A 114 -3.59 19.30 -21.70
N PHE A 115 -3.20 19.24 -22.97
CA PHE A 115 -1.85 18.82 -23.39
C PHE A 115 -0.77 19.75 -22.81
N SER A 116 -1.01 21.07 -22.83
CA SER A 116 -0.08 22.04 -22.25
C SER A 116 0.08 21.90 -20.72
N LYS A 117 -0.99 21.51 -20.01
CA LYS A 117 -0.93 21.21 -18.58
C LYS A 117 -0.14 19.95 -18.26
N ILE A 118 -0.31 18.90 -19.07
CA ILE A 118 0.45 17.65 -18.92
C ILE A 118 1.95 17.89 -19.16
N VAL A 119 2.28 18.65 -20.19
CA VAL A 119 3.67 18.98 -20.56
C VAL A 119 4.32 19.98 -19.59
N ARG A 120 3.53 20.90 -19.03
CA ARG A 120 3.98 21.86 -18.00
C ARG A 120 3.77 21.30 -16.60
N ALA A 121 4.22 20.08 -16.34
CA ALA A 121 4.22 19.54 -14.99
C ALA A 121 4.91 20.54 -14.04
N ASP A 122 4.17 21.08 -13.08
CA ASP A 122 4.71 22.05 -12.13
C ASP A 122 5.70 21.34 -11.20
N LYS A 123 7.00 21.50 -11.54
CA LYS A 123 8.12 20.88 -10.81
C LYS A 123 8.19 21.26 -9.32
N LYS A 124 7.41 22.28 -8.90
CA LYS A 124 7.38 22.75 -7.51
C LYS A 124 6.37 21.98 -6.63
N THR A 125 5.55 21.10 -7.21
CA THR A 125 4.59 20.33 -6.41
C THR A 125 5.26 19.08 -5.81
N PRO A 126 4.94 18.72 -4.55
CA PRO A 126 5.48 17.48 -3.93
C PRO A 126 5.09 16.21 -4.69
N PHE A 127 4.03 16.25 -5.50
CA PHE A 127 3.57 15.13 -6.32
C PHE A 127 4.51 14.80 -7.48
N PHE A 128 5.28 15.78 -7.96
CA PHE A 128 6.24 15.57 -9.04
C PHE A 128 7.28 14.51 -8.69
N ALA A 129 7.74 14.45 -7.45
CA ALA A 129 8.73 13.46 -7.03
C ALA A 129 8.22 12.02 -7.18
N ALA A 130 6.96 11.75 -6.79
CA ALA A 130 6.36 10.41 -6.95
C ALA A 130 6.16 10.06 -8.43
N ASP A 131 5.66 11.01 -9.22
CA ASP A 131 5.46 10.80 -10.67
C ASP A 131 6.79 10.59 -11.41
N ALA A 132 7.81 11.37 -11.09
CA ALA A 132 9.13 11.19 -11.67
C ALA A 132 9.76 9.86 -11.27
N ALA A 133 9.65 9.46 -10.02
CA ALA A 133 10.21 8.21 -9.52
C ALA A 133 9.55 6.98 -10.17
N VAL A 134 8.21 6.97 -10.29
CA VAL A 134 7.51 5.86 -10.98
C VAL A 134 7.80 5.84 -12.47
N PHE A 135 8.03 6.99 -13.10
CA PHE A 135 8.47 7.07 -14.50
C PHE A 135 9.89 6.50 -14.68
N ILE A 136 10.83 6.86 -13.78
CA ILE A 136 12.19 6.29 -13.77
C ILE A 136 12.13 4.77 -13.61
N PHE A 137 11.31 4.26 -12.68
CA PHE A 137 11.08 2.84 -12.50
C PHE A 137 10.63 2.16 -13.80
N TRP A 138 9.63 2.74 -14.48
CA TRP A 138 9.10 2.20 -15.73
C TRP A 138 10.12 2.25 -16.87
N VAL A 139 10.79 3.38 -17.08
CA VAL A 139 11.83 3.53 -18.12
C VAL A 139 12.98 2.55 -17.88
N SER A 140 13.44 2.41 -16.64
CA SER A 140 14.47 1.44 -16.29
C SER A 140 14.03 0.01 -16.55
N SER A 141 12.78 -0.34 -16.25
CA SER A 141 12.21 -1.67 -16.56
C SER A 141 12.12 -1.91 -18.06
N ALA A 142 11.75 -0.90 -18.86
CA ALA A 142 11.72 -0.98 -20.31
C ALA A 142 13.12 -1.16 -20.92
N LEU A 143 14.10 -0.36 -20.47
CA LEU A 143 15.49 -0.50 -20.88
C LEU A 143 16.07 -1.86 -20.47
N SER A 144 15.79 -2.31 -19.26
CA SER A 144 16.17 -3.62 -18.79
C SER A 144 15.62 -4.74 -19.69
N THR A 145 14.37 -4.63 -20.11
CA THR A 145 13.73 -5.60 -21.03
C THR A 145 14.40 -5.59 -22.40
N LEU A 146 14.69 -4.42 -22.95
CA LEU A 146 15.35 -4.28 -24.26
C LEU A 146 16.78 -4.81 -24.27
N LEU A 147 17.51 -4.64 -23.15
CA LEU A 147 18.89 -5.08 -22.97
C LEU A 147 19.00 -6.54 -22.49
N SER A 148 17.87 -7.17 -22.17
CA SER A 148 17.83 -8.53 -21.62
C SER A 148 18.13 -9.60 -22.68
N PRO A 149 18.96 -10.61 -22.36
CA PRO A 149 19.09 -11.80 -23.19
C PRO A 149 17.79 -12.64 -23.19
N TYR A 150 16.86 -12.37 -22.25
CA TYR A 150 15.59 -13.07 -22.07
C TYR A 150 14.40 -12.16 -22.42
N THR A 151 14.49 -11.37 -23.50
CA THR A 151 13.52 -10.29 -23.84
C THR A 151 12.06 -10.73 -23.77
N LYS A 152 11.70 -11.91 -24.29
CA LYS A 152 10.32 -12.42 -24.27
C LYS A 152 9.84 -12.68 -22.84
N ALA A 153 10.66 -13.31 -22.01
CA ALA A 153 10.34 -13.57 -20.60
C ALA A 153 10.31 -12.26 -19.79
N ALA A 154 11.24 -11.35 -20.05
CA ALA A 154 11.27 -10.02 -19.42
C ALA A 154 10.03 -9.18 -19.76
N PHE A 155 9.46 -9.34 -20.97
CA PHE A 155 8.26 -8.60 -21.37
C PHE A 155 6.98 -9.19 -20.77
N TYR A 156 6.74 -10.48 -20.91
CA TYR A 156 5.50 -11.11 -20.44
C TYR A 156 5.56 -11.63 -19.00
N GLY A 157 6.74 -11.79 -18.44
CA GLY A 157 7.00 -12.51 -17.20
C GLY A 157 7.14 -14.01 -17.39
N ASN A 158 7.70 -14.69 -16.38
CA ASN A 158 7.76 -16.15 -16.37
C ASN A 158 6.38 -16.76 -16.15
N LYS A 159 6.13 -17.92 -16.77
CA LYS A 159 4.92 -18.70 -16.52
C LYS A 159 4.85 -19.05 -15.02
N GLY A 160 3.75 -18.69 -14.38
CA GLY A 160 3.56 -18.86 -12.94
C GLY A 160 3.90 -17.63 -12.08
N ARG A 161 4.42 -16.49 -12.67
CA ARG A 161 4.67 -15.23 -11.98
C ARG A 161 4.08 -14.02 -12.70
N PHE A 162 4.21 -13.96 -14.02
CA PHE A 162 3.68 -12.89 -14.89
C PHE A 162 4.11 -11.47 -14.52
N SER A 163 5.25 -11.30 -13.81
CA SER A 163 5.71 -10.00 -13.30
C SER A 163 6.65 -9.28 -14.28
N GLY A 164 6.47 -9.48 -15.59
CA GLY A 164 7.22 -8.82 -16.66
C GLY A 164 6.84 -7.36 -16.90
N LEU A 165 7.53 -6.73 -17.87
CA LEU A 165 7.32 -5.32 -18.24
C LEU A 165 5.85 -5.01 -18.58
N PHE A 166 5.14 -5.96 -19.19
CA PHE A 166 3.73 -5.79 -19.52
C PHE A 166 2.88 -5.49 -18.27
N LEU A 167 3.00 -6.31 -17.22
CA LEU A 167 2.28 -6.09 -15.97
C LEU A 167 2.74 -4.81 -15.27
N LEU A 168 4.05 -4.55 -15.22
CA LEU A 168 4.59 -3.31 -14.63
C LEU A 168 4.06 -2.07 -15.34
N SER A 169 3.89 -2.13 -16.68
CA SER A 169 3.27 -1.05 -17.45
C SER A 169 1.81 -0.83 -17.08
N LEU A 170 1.04 -1.91 -16.86
CA LEU A 170 -0.35 -1.80 -16.39
C LEU A 170 -0.43 -1.15 -15.00
N TYR A 171 0.49 -1.45 -14.09
CA TYR A 171 0.58 -0.80 -12.78
C TYR A 171 0.83 0.71 -12.92
N VAL A 172 1.85 1.08 -13.68
CA VAL A 172 2.25 2.47 -13.84
C VAL A 172 1.16 3.29 -14.54
N ILE A 173 0.56 2.76 -15.60
CA ILE A 173 -0.52 3.44 -16.32
C ILE A 173 -1.75 3.61 -15.42
N SER A 174 -2.15 2.56 -14.68
CA SER A 174 -3.28 2.65 -13.74
C SER A 174 -3.01 3.68 -12.64
N TYR A 175 -1.77 3.75 -12.12
CA TYR A 175 -1.37 4.78 -11.17
C TYR A 175 -1.56 6.18 -11.74
N TYR A 176 -1.05 6.45 -12.94
CA TYR A 176 -1.21 7.78 -13.55
C TYR A 176 -2.67 8.14 -13.79
N LEU A 177 -3.46 7.22 -14.34
CA LEU A 177 -4.88 7.50 -14.64
C LEU A 177 -5.68 7.75 -13.36
N ILE A 178 -5.55 6.88 -12.36
CA ILE A 178 -6.31 7.00 -11.12
C ILE A 178 -5.84 8.23 -10.34
N SER A 179 -4.54 8.39 -10.12
CA SER A 179 -4.01 9.47 -9.28
C SER A 179 -4.25 10.87 -9.86
N HIS A 180 -4.38 11.02 -11.19
CA HIS A 180 -4.58 12.33 -11.84
C HIS A 180 -6.03 12.63 -12.21
N PHE A 181 -6.83 11.63 -12.53
CA PHE A 181 -8.16 11.84 -13.11
C PHE A 181 -9.32 11.36 -12.23
N TRP A 182 -9.08 10.40 -11.32
CA TRP A 182 -10.14 9.92 -10.45
C TRP A 182 -10.38 10.89 -9.27
N LYS A 183 -11.61 11.33 -9.11
CA LYS A 183 -12.02 12.13 -7.95
C LYS A 183 -12.35 11.19 -6.80
N PRO A 184 -11.66 11.32 -5.66
CA PRO A 184 -11.85 10.44 -4.53
C PRO A 184 -13.29 10.37 -4.04
N LYS A 185 -13.74 9.14 -3.79
CA LYS A 185 -15.06 8.85 -3.23
C LYS A 185 -14.92 7.86 -2.10
N ARG A 186 -15.51 8.17 -0.96
CA ARG A 186 -15.38 7.39 0.27
C ARG A 186 -15.88 5.94 0.14
N TRP A 187 -16.87 5.68 -0.71
CA TRP A 187 -17.38 4.33 -0.94
C TRP A 187 -16.29 3.33 -1.38
N CYS A 188 -15.24 3.79 -2.03
CA CYS A 188 -14.10 2.94 -2.40
C CYS A 188 -13.42 2.30 -1.18
N ALA A 189 -13.25 3.09 -0.10
CA ALA A 189 -12.72 2.61 1.16
C ALA A 189 -13.63 1.56 1.80
N GLU A 190 -14.94 1.81 1.79
CA GLU A 190 -15.94 0.88 2.35
C GLU A 190 -15.95 -0.46 1.60
N LEU A 191 -15.90 -0.43 0.28
CA LEU A 191 -15.89 -1.65 -0.54
C LEU A 191 -14.60 -2.46 -0.37
N PHE A 192 -13.45 -1.79 -0.30
CA PHE A 192 -12.18 -2.44 -0.01
C PHE A 192 -12.21 -3.15 1.35
N LEU A 193 -12.71 -2.47 2.40
CA LEU A 193 -12.80 -3.07 3.73
C LEU A 193 -13.82 -4.20 3.80
N ALA A 194 -14.94 -4.09 3.08
CA ALA A 194 -15.95 -5.15 3.04
C ALA A 194 -15.40 -6.42 2.38
N SER A 195 -14.79 -6.31 1.19
CA SER A 195 -14.15 -7.45 0.52
C SER A 195 -12.98 -7.99 1.31
N GLY A 196 -12.16 -7.10 1.91
CA GLY A 196 -11.05 -7.47 2.77
C GLY A 196 -11.49 -8.26 4.00
N ALA A 197 -12.57 -7.85 4.66
CA ALA A 197 -13.15 -8.58 5.77
C ALA A 197 -13.62 -9.99 5.36
N ILE A 198 -14.23 -10.14 4.18
CA ILE A 198 -14.62 -11.45 3.64
C ILE A 198 -13.38 -12.34 3.45
N VAL A 199 -12.33 -11.82 2.81
CA VAL A 199 -11.06 -12.56 2.63
C VAL A 199 -10.47 -12.98 3.99
N CYS A 200 -10.46 -12.08 4.96
CA CYS A 200 -9.99 -12.36 6.32
C CYS A 200 -10.82 -13.45 7.01
N ILE A 201 -12.16 -13.37 6.93
CA ILE A 201 -13.07 -14.35 7.53
C ILE A 201 -12.86 -15.73 6.91
N ILE A 202 -12.73 -15.83 5.58
CA ILE A 202 -12.45 -17.12 4.92
C ILE A 202 -11.12 -17.69 5.47
N GLY A 203 -10.06 -16.89 5.57
CA GLY A 203 -8.78 -17.37 6.12
C GLY A 203 -8.87 -17.79 7.60
N ILE A 204 -9.70 -17.11 8.40
CA ILE A 204 -10.00 -17.53 9.78
C ILE A 204 -10.72 -18.89 9.79
N THR A 205 -11.69 -19.12 8.90
CA THR A 205 -12.36 -20.43 8.81
C THR A 205 -11.42 -21.55 8.39
N ASP A 206 -10.46 -21.26 7.51
CA ASP A 206 -9.43 -22.22 7.12
C ASP A 206 -8.49 -22.58 8.29
N TYR A 207 -8.15 -21.61 9.13
CA TYR A 207 -7.40 -21.88 10.37
C TYR A 207 -8.14 -22.86 11.30
N PHE A 208 -9.47 -22.79 11.35
CA PHE A 208 -10.31 -23.74 12.07
C PHE A 208 -10.63 -25.02 11.26
N GLN A 209 -9.94 -25.26 10.16
CA GLN A 209 -10.10 -26.43 9.29
C GLN A 209 -11.52 -26.64 8.78
N LEU A 210 -12.30 -25.56 8.64
CA LEU A 210 -13.67 -25.62 8.14
C LEU A 210 -13.74 -25.72 6.61
N ASP A 211 -12.70 -25.24 5.90
CA ASP A 211 -12.57 -25.27 4.44
C ASP A 211 -13.90 -24.98 3.71
N ILE A 212 -14.53 -23.85 4.05
CA ILE A 212 -15.87 -23.47 3.57
C ILE A 212 -15.96 -23.39 2.03
N LEU A 213 -14.83 -23.12 1.37
CA LEU A 213 -14.74 -23.10 -0.09
C LEU A 213 -14.39 -24.46 -0.70
N GLY A 214 -13.98 -25.44 0.11
CA GLY A 214 -13.57 -26.76 -0.35
C GLY A 214 -12.26 -26.77 -1.14
N PHE A 215 -11.39 -25.76 -0.98
CA PHE A 215 -10.18 -25.60 -1.76
C PHE A 215 -9.04 -26.53 -1.32
N HIS A 216 -9.02 -26.93 -0.06
CA HIS A 216 -8.02 -27.84 0.49
C HIS A 216 -8.17 -29.29 0.03
N LYS A 217 -9.34 -29.67 -0.51
CA LYS A 217 -9.61 -31.02 -1.02
C LYS A 217 -8.70 -31.44 -2.20
N LEU A 218 -8.15 -30.45 -2.91
CA LEU A 218 -7.31 -30.66 -4.11
C LEU A 218 -5.81 -30.50 -3.81
N ILE A 219 -5.43 -30.32 -2.55
CA ILE A 219 -4.05 -30.09 -2.11
C ILE A 219 -3.56 -31.28 -1.31
N ASP A 220 -2.27 -31.59 -1.44
CA ASP A 220 -1.61 -32.57 -0.58
C ASP A 220 -1.72 -32.17 0.89
N VAL A 221 -2.00 -33.14 1.76
CA VAL A 221 -2.18 -32.93 3.19
C VAL A 221 -0.98 -32.20 3.83
N SER A 222 0.23 -32.48 3.35
CA SER A 222 1.47 -31.82 3.81
C SER A 222 1.54 -30.33 3.47
N GLN A 223 0.71 -29.84 2.56
CA GLN A 223 0.71 -28.46 2.09
C GLN A 223 -0.52 -27.66 2.52
N ILE A 224 -1.49 -28.25 3.20
CA ILE A 224 -2.73 -27.59 3.62
C ILE A 224 -2.42 -26.31 4.43
N ALA A 225 -1.46 -26.37 5.36
CA ALA A 225 -1.09 -25.22 6.19
C ALA A 225 -0.43 -24.05 5.42
N ILE A 226 -0.02 -24.26 4.17
CA ILE A 226 0.68 -23.24 3.35
C ILE A 226 -0.31 -22.40 2.54
N PHE A 227 -1.57 -22.87 2.37
CA PHE A 227 -2.56 -22.21 1.55
C PHE A 227 -3.81 -21.84 2.34
N THR A 228 -4.34 -20.64 2.12
CA THR A 228 -5.51 -20.13 2.84
C THR A 228 -6.30 -19.10 2.05
N SER A 229 -7.57 -18.99 2.35
CA SER A 229 -8.51 -17.99 1.83
C SER A 229 -8.61 -18.00 0.29
N THR A 230 -9.02 -16.89 -0.30
CA THR A 230 -9.06 -16.66 -1.75
C THR A 230 -7.74 -16.09 -2.28
N ILE A 231 -6.70 -16.04 -1.47
CA ILE A 231 -5.38 -15.48 -1.82
C ILE A 231 -4.35 -16.58 -2.07
N GLY A 232 -4.48 -17.71 -1.40
CA GLY A 232 -3.57 -18.84 -1.54
C GLY A 232 -2.45 -18.82 -0.51
N ASN A 233 -1.19 -18.79 -0.94
CA ASN A 233 -0.04 -18.90 -0.04
C ASN A 233 -0.08 -17.94 1.16
N ILE A 234 0.20 -18.45 2.37
CA ILE A 234 0.13 -17.72 3.64
C ILE A 234 0.96 -16.42 3.67
N ASN A 235 2.12 -16.40 3.02
CA ASN A 235 2.94 -15.17 2.95
C ASN A 235 2.25 -14.08 2.11
N THR A 236 1.59 -14.48 1.03
CA THR A 236 0.82 -13.59 0.15
C THR A 236 -0.49 -13.17 0.83
N TYR A 237 -1.14 -14.10 1.54
CA TYR A 237 -2.34 -13.83 2.32
C TYR A 237 -2.08 -12.79 3.42
N THR A 238 -1.04 -12.97 4.24
CA THR A 238 -0.71 -12.00 5.30
C THR A 238 -0.28 -10.65 4.75
N ALA A 239 0.29 -10.58 3.53
CA ALA A 239 0.53 -9.31 2.86
C ALA A 239 -0.78 -8.59 2.49
N TYR A 240 -1.79 -9.32 2.01
CA TYR A 240 -3.13 -8.76 1.75
C TYR A 240 -3.81 -8.31 3.05
N VAL A 241 -3.79 -9.16 4.08
CA VAL A 241 -4.34 -8.83 5.40
C VAL A 241 -3.63 -7.61 6.00
N GLY A 242 -2.33 -7.46 5.80
CA GLY A 242 -1.56 -6.27 6.20
C GLY A 242 -2.09 -4.98 5.57
N LEU A 243 -2.52 -5.03 4.28
CA LEU A 243 -3.19 -3.89 3.62
C LEU A 243 -4.53 -3.56 4.31
N VAL A 244 -5.36 -4.58 4.59
CA VAL A 244 -6.66 -4.42 5.26
C VAL A 244 -6.48 -3.88 6.68
N MET A 245 -5.55 -4.44 7.44
CA MET A 245 -5.20 -4.05 8.81
C MET A 245 -4.72 -2.59 8.88
N GLY A 246 -3.77 -2.21 8.03
CA GLY A 246 -3.24 -0.84 7.98
C GLY A 246 -4.31 0.17 7.63
N PHE A 247 -5.15 -0.16 6.63
CA PHE A 247 -6.26 0.69 6.19
C PHE A 247 -7.32 0.85 7.29
N SER A 248 -7.82 -0.26 7.85
CA SER A 248 -8.86 -0.24 8.89
C SER A 248 -8.41 0.46 10.17
N ALA A 249 -7.15 0.27 10.59
CA ALA A 249 -6.60 0.92 11.78
C ALA A 249 -6.57 2.45 11.65
N ALA A 250 -6.14 2.97 10.50
CA ALA A 250 -6.12 4.41 10.25
C ALA A 250 -7.54 4.98 10.13
N MET A 251 -8.45 4.27 9.44
CA MET A 251 -9.85 4.66 9.34
C MET A 251 -10.52 4.71 10.72
N PHE A 252 -10.34 3.67 11.55
CA PHE A 252 -10.83 3.65 12.93
C PHE A 252 -10.27 4.80 13.76
N ALA A 253 -8.98 5.06 13.66
CA ALA A 253 -8.32 6.07 14.49
C ALA A 253 -8.77 7.51 14.20
N LEU A 254 -9.17 7.80 12.95
CA LEU A 254 -9.48 9.16 12.50
C LEU A 254 -10.98 9.42 12.31
N GLU A 255 -11.83 8.39 12.37
CA GLU A 255 -13.28 8.55 12.17
C GLU A 255 -13.97 9.20 13.39
N ASP A 256 -14.94 10.08 13.08
CA ASP A 256 -15.78 10.77 14.08
C ASP A 256 -17.20 10.20 14.17
N SER A 257 -17.73 9.65 13.07
CA SER A 257 -19.07 9.05 13.04
C SER A 257 -19.11 7.74 13.85
N PRO A 258 -20.00 7.61 14.85
CA PRO A 258 -20.05 6.42 15.71
C PRO A 258 -20.25 5.11 14.95
N LEU A 259 -21.20 5.06 14.00
CA LEU A 259 -21.51 3.86 13.22
C LEU A 259 -20.31 3.42 12.34
N LYS A 260 -19.65 4.39 11.69
CA LYS A 260 -18.46 4.10 10.89
C LYS A 260 -17.29 3.70 11.76
N THR A 261 -17.13 4.30 12.92
CA THR A 261 -16.11 3.91 13.90
C THR A 261 -16.26 2.45 14.31
N ILE A 262 -17.51 1.99 14.58
CA ILE A 262 -17.79 0.59 14.90
C ILE A 262 -17.44 -0.31 13.71
N TRP A 263 -17.84 0.06 12.49
CA TRP A 263 -17.53 -0.69 11.28
C TRP A 263 -16.02 -0.88 11.08
N TYR A 264 -15.25 0.21 11.15
CA TYR A 264 -13.80 0.14 10.99
C TYR A 264 -13.11 -0.63 12.11
N TYR A 265 -13.66 -0.54 13.33
CA TYR A 265 -13.18 -1.34 14.46
C TYR A 265 -13.42 -2.83 14.26
N LEU A 266 -14.58 -3.23 13.75
CA LEU A 266 -14.85 -4.63 13.43
C LEU A 266 -13.92 -5.15 12.32
N CYS A 267 -13.70 -4.36 11.26
CA CYS A 267 -12.73 -4.70 10.21
C CYS A 267 -11.31 -4.87 10.79
N LEU A 268 -10.92 -4.02 11.75
CA LEU A 268 -9.63 -4.11 12.44
C LEU A 268 -9.54 -5.37 13.29
N CYS A 269 -10.55 -5.70 14.08
CA CYS A 269 -10.58 -6.94 14.87
C CYS A 269 -10.45 -8.18 14.00
N VAL A 270 -11.20 -8.25 12.90
CA VAL A 270 -11.14 -9.35 11.95
C VAL A 270 -9.76 -9.44 11.30
N SER A 271 -9.16 -8.31 10.92
CA SER A 271 -7.83 -8.30 10.32
C SER A 271 -6.71 -8.68 11.31
N PHE A 272 -6.84 -8.33 12.60
CA PHE A 272 -5.92 -8.80 13.64
C PHE A 272 -6.01 -10.31 13.86
N ALA A 273 -7.21 -10.87 13.90
CA ALA A 273 -7.37 -12.31 13.97
C ALA A 273 -6.77 -13.01 12.74
N ALA A 274 -7.09 -12.50 11.55
CA ALA A 274 -6.65 -13.06 10.29
C ALA A 274 -5.13 -13.00 10.09
N ILE A 275 -4.44 -11.92 10.54
CA ILE A 275 -2.99 -11.79 10.35
C ILE A 275 -2.22 -12.73 11.26
N ILE A 276 -2.73 -13.02 12.47
CA ILE A 276 -2.12 -13.96 13.41
C ILE A 276 -2.41 -15.39 12.95
N MET A 277 -3.67 -15.73 12.65
CA MET A 277 -4.09 -17.04 12.18
C MET A 277 -3.58 -17.38 10.77
N GLY A 278 -3.04 -16.40 10.04
CA GLY A 278 -2.35 -16.61 8.76
C GLY A 278 -1.00 -17.32 8.88
N CYS A 279 -0.52 -17.60 10.08
CA CYS A 279 0.66 -18.43 10.40
C CYS A 279 1.92 -18.10 9.58
N SER A 280 2.16 -16.83 9.28
CA SER A 280 3.34 -16.39 8.53
C SER A 280 4.16 -15.36 9.30
N ASP A 281 5.44 -15.62 9.50
CA ASP A 281 6.38 -14.72 10.19
C ASP A 281 6.53 -13.36 9.46
N ASN A 282 6.24 -13.30 8.17
CA ASN A 282 6.25 -12.06 7.40
C ASN A 282 5.27 -11.01 7.97
N ALA A 283 4.21 -11.46 8.67
CA ALA A 283 3.20 -10.61 9.29
C ALA A 283 3.77 -9.66 10.36
N TYR A 284 4.86 -10.04 11.04
CA TYR A 284 5.49 -9.17 12.06
C TYR A 284 5.94 -7.84 11.48
N LEU A 285 6.39 -7.83 10.24
CA LEU A 285 6.83 -6.60 9.57
C LEU A 285 5.65 -5.68 9.26
N SER A 286 4.49 -6.22 8.82
CA SER A 286 3.27 -5.43 8.67
C SER A 286 2.82 -4.84 10.01
N MET A 287 2.85 -5.62 11.08
CA MET A 287 2.52 -5.13 12.42
C MET A 287 3.53 -4.08 12.91
N ALA A 288 4.82 -4.27 12.67
CA ALA A 288 5.86 -3.29 13.00
C ALA A 288 5.64 -1.95 12.26
N ALA A 289 5.27 -2.00 10.96
CA ALA A 289 4.92 -0.80 10.20
C ALA A 289 3.70 -0.08 10.80
N LEU A 290 2.67 -0.83 11.19
CA LEU A 290 1.46 -0.27 11.78
C LEU A 290 1.75 0.36 13.14
N PHE A 291 2.23 -0.43 14.10
CA PHE A 291 2.42 0.03 15.49
C PHE A 291 3.56 1.03 15.63
N GLY A 292 4.61 0.91 14.83
CA GLY A 292 5.70 1.88 14.78
C GLY A 292 5.31 3.19 14.10
N GLY A 293 4.50 3.11 13.06
CA GLY A 293 4.13 4.27 12.23
C GLY A 293 2.95 5.08 12.75
N LEU A 294 1.88 4.44 13.26
CA LEU A 294 0.67 5.13 13.72
C LEU A 294 0.91 6.27 14.71
N PRO A 295 1.80 6.15 15.70
CA PRO A 295 2.04 7.22 16.67
C PRO A 295 2.54 8.53 16.06
N PHE A 296 3.26 8.49 14.92
CA PHE A 296 3.68 9.71 14.23
C PHE A 296 2.49 10.56 13.75
N LEU A 297 1.36 9.91 13.48
CA LEU A 297 0.11 10.58 13.14
C LEU A 297 -0.73 10.87 14.38
N LEU A 298 -0.93 9.90 15.25
CA LEU A 298 -1.94 9.90 16.30
C LEU A 298 -1.50 10.63 17.57
N PHE A 299 -0.22 10.62 17.93
CA PHE A 299 0.27 11.23 19.18
C PHE A 299 0.28 12.77 19.16
N LYS A 300 -0.19 13.36 18.08
CA LYS A 300 -0.43 14.81 17.99
C LYS A 300 -1.68 15.25 18.74
N THR A 301 -2.62 14.36 19.03
CA THR A 301 -3.91 14.67 19.65
C THR A 301 -4.28 13.69 20.75
N ARG A 302 -5.09 14.15 21.73
CA ARG A 302 -5.64 13.30 22.80
C ARG A 302 -6.44 12.12 22.24
N LYS A 303 -7.35 12.40 21.29
CA LYS A 303 -8.15 11.38 20.62
C LYS A 303 -7.26 10.31 19.95
N GLY A 304 -6.20 10.77 19.29
CA GLY A 304 -5.25 9.87 18.62
C GLY A 304 -4.54 8.94 19.60
N ILE A 305 -4.03 9.47 20.72
CA ILE A 305 -3.37 8.65 21.76
C ILE A 305 -4.37 7.62 22.31
N PHE A 306 -5.59 8.03 22.65
CA PHE A 306 -6.62 7.11 23.13
C PHE A 306 -6.94 6.01 22.11
N ARG A 307 -7.10 6.36 20.83
CA ARG A 307 -7.33 5.39 19.74
C ARG A 307 -6.16 4.42 19.57
N TYR A 308 -4.93 4.91 19.66
CA TYR A 308 -3.75 4.04 19.60
C TYR A 308 -3.71 3.03 20.75
N LEU A 309 -3.97 3.47 21.98
CA LEU A 309 -4.05 2.60 23.15
C LEU A 309 -5.16 1.55 22.99
N THR A 310 -6.31 1.97 22.45
CA THR A 310 -7.43 1.04 22.13
C THR A 310 -7.00 0.01 21.08
N ILE A 311 -6.33 0.42 19.99
CA ILE A 311 -5.82 -0.49 18.95
C ILE A 311 -4.87 -1.52 19.57
N THR A 312 -3.95 -1.07 20.44
CA THR A 312 -2.98 -1.94 21.10
C THR A 312 -3.66 -2.92 22.06
N ALA A 313 -4.59 -2.44 22.91
CA ALA A 313 -5.37 -3.29 23.81
C ALA A 313 -6.20 -4.33 23.02
N THR A 314 -6.79 -3.94 21.90
CA THR A 314 -7.55 -4.83 21.03
C THR A 314 -6.67 -5.94 20.44
N LEU A 315 -5.44 -5.62 19.98
CA LEU A 315 -4.52 -6.67 19.51
C LEU A 315 -4.29 -7.74 20.56
N PHE A 316 -3.93 -7.35 21.81
CA PHE A 316 -3.70 -8.31 22.88
C PHE A 316 -4.96 -9.07 23.28
N THR A 317 -6.13 -8.44 23.18
CA THR A 317 -7.42 -9.13 23.38
C THR A 317 -7.66 -10.20 22.31
N ILE A 318 -7.40 -9.91 21.05
CA ILE A 318 -7.52 -10.87 19.95
C ILE A 318 -6.52 -12.04 20.14
N ILE A 319 -5.28 -11.75 20.54
CA ILE A 319 -4.29 -12.77 20.85
C ILE A 319 -4.81 -13.70 21.98
N GLN A 320 -5.40 -13.12 23.04
CA GLN A 320 -5.98 -13.90 24.14
C GLN A 320 -7.19 -14.74 23.69
N VAL A 321 -8.03 -14.21 22.81
CA VAL A 321 -9.16 -14.95 22.23
C VAL A 321 -8.66 -16.15 21.42
N ILE A 322 -7.59 -15.96 20.64
CA ILE A 322 -6.96 -17.05 19.87
C ILE A 322 -6.39 -18.12 20.80
N ASP A 323 -5.71 -17.70 21.88
CA ASP A 323 -5.20 -18.62 22.91
C ASP A 323 -6.33 -19.50 23.50
N VAL A 324 -7.41 -18.87 23.93
CA VAL A 324 -8.60 -19.58 24.46
C VAL A 324 -9.20 -20.51 23.40
N ALA A 325 -9.31 -20.06 22.15
CA ALA A 325 -9.86 -20.88 21.08
C ALA A 325 -9.00 -22.11 20.79
N ASN A 326 -7.67 -21.97 20.79
CA ASN A 326 -6.73 -23.07 20.58
C ASN A 326 -6.80 -24.11 21.71
N HIS A 327 -7.00 -23.67 22.96
CA HIS A 327 -7.18 -24.56 24.08
C HIS A 327 -8.53 -25.28 24.10
N LEU A 328 -9.59 -24.59 23.63
CA LEU A 328 -10.95 -25.18 23.57
C LEU A 328 -11.13 -26.16 22.40
N PHE A 329 -10.43 -25.93 21.29
CA PHE A 329 -10.60 -26.70 20.06
C PHE A 329 -9.26 -27.19 19.47
N PRO A 330 -8.40 -27.89 20.24
CA PRO A 330 -7.04 -28.22 19.82
C PRO A 330 -7.00 -29.10 18.55
N GLU A 331 -8.00 -29.96 18.35
CA GLU A 331 -8.08 -30.83 17.17
C GLU A 331 -8.70 -30.17 15.92
N ARG A 332 -9.22 -28.95 16.07
CA ARG A 332 -9.92 -28.23 14.98
C ARG A 332 -9.18 -26.99 14.50
N VAL A 333 -7.98 -26.75 14.98
CA VAL A 333 -7.15 -25.63 14.58
C VAL A 333 -5.89 -26.15 13.87
N LEU A 334 -5.37 -25.39 12.90
CA LEU A 334 -4.09 -25.71 12.28
C LEU A 334 -2.92 -25.57 13.26
N GLY A 335 -3.12 -24.79 14.32
CA GLY A 335 -2.07 -24.42 15.26
C GLY A 335 -1.25 -23.24 14.83
N LEU A 336 -0.54 -22.64 15.78
CA LEU A 336 0.39 -21.55 15.53
C LEU A 336 1.82 -22.05 15.63
N GLU A 337 2.71 -21.41 14.90
CA GLU A 337 4.13 -21.71 14.92
C GLU A 337 4.95 -20.46 15.27
N SER A 338 6.26 -20.65 15.44
CA SER A 338 7.23 -19.56 15.57
C SER A 338 6.93 -18.60 16.74
N LEU A 339 7.16 -17.31 16.56
CA LEU A 339 6.97 -16.30 17.60
C LEU A 339 5.49 -16.11 17.98
N PHE A 340 4.54 -16.33 17.06
CA PHE A 340 3.12 -16.26 17.39
C PHE A 340 2.71 -17.31 18.42
N LEU A 341 3.26 -18.52 18.34
CA LEU A 341 3.07 -19.57 19.35
C LEU A 341 3.57 -19.11 20.74
N VAL A 342 4.75 -18.48 20.79
CA VAL A 342 5.34 -17.98 22.05
C VAL A 342 4.47 -16.87 22.65
N ILE A 343 3.98 -15.95 21.81
CA ILE A 343 3.16 -14.81 22.27
C ILE A 343 1.79 -15.29 22.74
N VAL A 344 1.15 -16.17 21.99
CA VAL A 344 -0.20 -16.68 22.30
C VAL A 344 -0.16 -17.52 23.58
N ASN A 345 0.83 -18.40 23.74
CA ASN A 345 0.97 -19.24 24.93
C ASN A 345 1.61 -18.53 26.14
N PHE A 346 1.76 -17.21 26.08
CA PHE A 346 2.37 -16.47 27.19
C PHE A 346 1.46 -16.49 28.42
N ARG A 347 1.87 -17.22 29.47
CA ARG A 347 1.07 -17.45 30.69
C ARG A 347 0.49 -16.19 31.35
N SER A 348 1.18 -15.06 31.21
CA SER A 348 0.74 -13.77 31.78
C SER A 348 -0.04 -12.90 30.79
N LEU A 349 -0.45 -13.43 29.63
CA LEU A 349 -1.19 -12.70 28.61
C LEU A 349 -2.47 -12.02 29.12
N PRO A 350 -3.32 -12.65 30.01
CA PRO A 350 -4.49 -11.96 30.58
C PRO A 350 -4.13 -10.69 31.34
N PHE A 351 -3.00 -10.68 32.06
CA PHE A 351 -2.53 -9.47 32.76
C PHE A 351 -2.06 -8.39 31.78
N VAL A 352 -1.46 -8.77 30.66
CA VAL A 352 -1.08 -7.85 29.58
C VAL A 352 -2.33 -7.19 28.97
N VAL A 353 -3.38 -7.97 28.73
CA VAL A 353 -4.68 -7.45 28.25
C VAL A 353 -5.26 -6.44 29.23
N LEU A 354 -5.36 -6.83 30.53
CA LEU A 354 -5.87 -5.93 31.58
C LEU A 354 -5.02 -4.66 31.72
N PHE A 355 -3.70 -4.76 31.62
CA PHE A 355 -2.79 -3.64 31.68
C PHE A 355 -3.05 -2.64 30.56
N PHE A 356 -3.14 -3.08 29.30
CA PHE A 356 -3.38 -2.16 28.17
C PHE A 356 -4.78 -1.55 28.20
N TRP A 357 -5.81 -2.30 28.60
CA TRP A 357 -7.14 -1.74 28.79
C TRP A 357 -7.18 -0.78 30.00
N GLY A 358 -6.46 -1.09 31.07
CA GLY A 358 -6.30 -0.22 32.22
C GLY A 358 -5.65 1.12 31.85
N ILE A 359 -4.59 1.08 31.05
CA ILE A 359 -3.95 2.30 30.52
C ILE A 359 -4.90 3.07 29.61
N ALA A 360 -5.61 2.40 28.68
CA ALA A 360 -6.55 3.04 27.77
C ALA A 360 -7.71 3.71 28.55
N ALA A 361 -8.32 2.98 29.49
CA ALA A 361 -9.39 3.50 30.34
C ALA A 361 -8.90 4.64 31.23
N GLY A 362 -7.77 4.47 31.91
CA GLY A 362 -7.14 5.48 32.77
C GLY A 362 -6.84 6.77 31.99
N TYR A 363 -6.23 6.63 30.80
CA TYR A 363 -5.98 7.79 29.93
C TYR A 363 -7.27 8.47 29.50
N GLY A 364 -8.31 7.70 29.13
CA GLY A 364 -9.63 8.22 28.77
C GLY A 364 -10.29 8.99 29.91
N LEU A 365 -10.28 8.44 31.12
CA LEU A 365 -10.82 9.09 32.32
C LEU A 365 -10.04 10.34 32.70
N MET A 366 -8.70 10.26 32.75
CA MET A 366 -7.85 11.41 33.06
C MET A 366 -8.04 12.53 32.05
N SER A 367 -8.13 12.23 30.76
CA SER A 367 -8.32 13.24 29.72
C SER A 367 -9.69 13.90 29.76
N LYS A 368 -10.70 13.23 30.34
CA LYS A 368 -12.08 13.75 30.45
C LYS A 368 -12.31 14.57 31.72
N TYR A 369 -11.77 14.13 32.86
CA TYR A 369 -12.14 14.67 34.18
C TYR A 369 -11.05 15.53 34.81
N PHE A 370 -9.80 15.46 34.38
CA PHE A 370 -8.71 16.21 35.00
C PHE A 370 -8.14 17.30 34.06
N GLU A 371 -8.71 18.50 34.11
CA GLU A 371 -8.24 19.64 33.33
C GLU A 371 -6.78 20.03 33.66
N ALA A 372 -6.36 19.87 34.92
CA ALA A 372 -4.99 20.11 35.35
C ALA A 372 -3.95 19.18 34.66
N ALA A 373 -4.33 17.99 34.30
CA ALA A 373 -3.50 17.05 33.53
C ALA A 373 -3.52 17.31 32.01
N ALA A 374 -4.37 18.26 31.57
CA ALA A 374 -4.59 18.56 30.16
C ALA A 374 -3.31 18.86 29.36
N PRO A 375 -2.33 19.63 29.85
CA PRO A 375 -1.10 19.93 29.11
C PRO A 375 -0.21 18.70 28.90
N VAL A 376 -0.18 17.78 29.87
CA VAL A 376 0.64 16.55 29.81
C VAL A 376 0.01 15.51 28.89
N LEU A 377 -1.32 15.42 28.90
CA LEU A 377 -2.10 14.41 28.14
C LEU A 377 -2.51 14.89 26.73
N SER A 378 -2.25 16.15 26.39
CA SER A 378 -2.78 16.74 25.14
C SER A 378 -2.19 16.15 23.85
N GLY A 379 -1.07 15.44 23.96
CA GLY A 379 -0.28 15.06 22.80
C GLY A 379 0.49 16.25 22.21
N GLY A 380 0.99 16.09 21.02
CA GLY A 380 1.68 17.14 20.28
C GLY A 380 3.06 16.76 19.78
N THR A 381 3.80 17.75 19.30
CA THR A 381 5.13 17.54 18.71
C THR A 381 6.14 16.90 19.67
N LYS A 382 6.04 17.23 20.98
CA LYS A 382 6.91 16.65 22.01
C LYS A 382 6.67 15.14 22.15
N THR A 383 5.41 14.72 22.21
CA THR A 383 5.04 13.28 22.32
C THR A 383 5.49 12.49 21.09
N VAL A 384 5.33 13.07 19.90
CA VAL A 384 5.83 12.49 18.65
C VAL A 384 7.35 12.37 18.65
N ARG A 385 8.08 13.37 19.16
CA ARG A 385 9.56 13.31 19.28
C ARG A 385 10.00 12.23 20.27
N VAL A 386 9.33 12.12 21.43
CA VAL A 386 9.62 11.04 22.40
C VAL A 386 9.43 9.68 21.73
N TRP A 387 8.33 9.49 20.98
CA TRP A 387 8.11 8.26 20.23
C TRP A 387 9.21 7.99 19.21
N ALA A 388 9.63 9.00 18.45
CA ALA A 388 10.72 8.86 17.49
C ALA A 388 12.04 8.43 18.16
N VAL A 389 12.35 8.96 19.34
CA VAL A 389 13.53 8.55 20.13
C VAL A 389 13.39 7.10 20.61
N LEU A 390 12.21 6.70 21.10
CA LEU A 390 11.95 5.33 21.52
C LEU A 390 12.08 4.33 20.35
N MET A 391 11.55 4.70 19.19
CA MET A 391 11.70 3.90 17.97
C MET A 391 13.16 3.77 17.53
N ALA A 392 13.90 4.87 17.54
CA ALA A 392 15.33 4.86 17.22
C ALA A 392 16.13 4.01 18.23
N ALA A 393 15.83 4.11 19.51
CA ALA A 393 16.43 3.29 20.55
C ALA A 393 16.10 1.79 20.35
N GLY A 394 14.83 1.45 20.07
CA GLY A 394 14.41 0.09 19.78
C GLY A 394 15.12 -0.50 18.56
N ILE A 395 15.22 0.25 17.46
CA ILE A 395 15.99 -0.14 16.28
C ILE A 395 17.48 -0.31 16.65
N GLY A 396 18.04 0.59 17.44
CA GLY A 396 19.43 0.48 17.92
C GLY A 396 19.66 -0.78 18.73
N VAL A 397 18.73 -1.16 19.61
CA VAL A 397 18.79 -2.42 20.37
C VAL A 397 18.74 -3.63 19.44
N LEU A 398 17.83 -3.64 18.46
CA LEU A 398 17.76 -4.74 17.48
C LEU A 398 19.04 -4.86 16.64
N CYS A 399 19.60 -3.73 16.20
CA CYS A 399 20.88 -3.72 15.49
C CYS A 399 22.02 -4.25 16.38
N PHE A 400 22.05 -3.85 17.66
CA PHE A 400 23.02 -4.36 18.64
C PHE A 400 22.86 -5.87 18.84
N MET A 401 21.64 -6.37 19.06
CA MET A 401 21.37 -7.80 19.21
C MET A 401 21.80 -8.59 17.96
N PHE A 402 21.52 -8.05 16.78
CA PHE A 402 21.94 -8.67 15.53
C PHE A 402 23.48 -8.71 15.40
N PHE A 403 24.16 -7.61 15.75
CA PHE A 403 25.62 -7.54 15.77
C PHE A 403 26.21 -8.53 16.81
N ASP A 404 25.70 -8.55 18.04
CA ASP A 404 26.16 -9.42 19.11
C ASP A 404 25.99 -10.91 18.76
N ALA A 405 24.86 -11.25 18.11
CA ALA A 405 24.61 -12.64 17.68
C ALA A 405 25.49 -13.09 16.52
N ASN A 406 25.78 -12.22 15.53
CA ASN A 406 26.45 -12.64 14.28
C ASN A 406 27.95 -12.31 14.23
N VAL A 407 28.40 -11.26 14.93
CA VAL A 407 29.80 -10.79 14.91
C VAL A 407 30.51 -11.15 16.20
N ALA A 408 29.86 -10.92 17.35
CA ALA A 408 30.42 -11.29 18.65
C ALA A 408 30.19 -12.78 19.02
N ASN A 409 29.41 -13.51 18.22
CA ASN A 409 29.07 -14.94 18.40
C ASN A 409 28.39 -15.28 19.73
N HIS A 410 27.55 -14.36 20.26
CA HIS A 410 26.80 -14.54 21.52
C HIS A 410 25.33 -14.87 21.27
N ALA A 411 25.02 -15.66 20.24
CA ALA A 411 23.64 -16.01 19.86
C ALA A 411 22.85 -16.70 20.97
N ASP A 412 23.51 -17.53 21.77
CA ASP A 412 22.89 -18.31 22.86
C ASP A 412 22.20 -17.46 23.95
N ARG A 413 22.61 -16.19 24.06
CA ARG A 413 21.99 -15.23 25.00
C ARG A 413 20.54 -14.94 24.71
N TYR A 414 20.09 -15.16 23.48
CA TYR A 414 18.78 -14.68 22.99
C TYR A 414 17.71 -15.78 22.97
N GLY A 415 18.03 -17.02 23.38
CA GLY A 415 17.06 -18.11 23.48
C GLY A 415 16.22 -18.29 22.22
N PRO A 416 14.88 -18.28 22.29
CA PRO A 416 14.01 -18.48 21.12
C PRO A 416 14.17 -17.42 20.02
N LEU A 417 14.69 -16.24 20.34
CA LEU A 417 14.93 -15.19 19.34
C LEU A 417 16.19 -15.45 18.48
N GLN A 418 17.01 -16.44 18.86
CA GLN A 418 18.22 -16.80 18.12
C GLN A 418 17.93 -17.09 16.64
N SER A 419 16.84 -17.83 16.36
CA SER A 419 16.43 -18.20 14.99
C SER A 419 16.12 -16.98 14.09
N TYR A 420 15.74 -15.85 14.68
CA TYR A 420 15.49 -14.59 13.97
C TYR A 420 16.73 -13.71 13.88
N LEU A 421 17.65 -13.81 14.84
CA LEU A 421 18.82 -12.93 14.94
C LEU A 421 20.04 -13.48 14.18
N VAL A 422 20.24 -14.81 14.15
CA VAL A 422 21.39 -15.42 13.47
C VAL A 422 21.13 -15.52 11.96
N PHE A 423 21.89 -14.74 11.18
CA PHE A 423 21.78 -14.73 9.73
C PHE A 423 22.61 -15.87 9.10
N SER A 424 22.07 -17.09 9.18
CA SER A 424 22.63 -18.30 8.57
C SER A 424 22.10 -18.53 7.14
N ASN A 425 22.51 -19.60 6.47
CA ASN A 425 21.95 -20.00 5.17
C ASN A 425 20.46 -20.37 5.29
N GLU A 426 20.12 -21.04 6.38
CA GLU A 426 18.77 -21.52 6.66
C GLU A 426 17.84 -20.42 7.14
N TRP A 427 18.36 -19.22 7.47
CA TRP A 427 17.56 -18.11 7.99
C TRP A 427 16.34 -17.82 7.10
N GLY A 428 15.18 -17.72 7.73
CA GLY A 428 13.93 -17.41 7.04
C GLY A 428 13.57 -18.43 5.95
N THR A 429 13.74 -19.71 6.20
CA THR A 429 13.48 -20.80 5.23
C THR A 429 14.37 -20.65 3.99
N ASN A 430 15.69 -20.67 4.21
CA ASN A 430 16.75 -20.53 3.20
C ASN A 430 16.85 -19.13 2.51
N ARG A 431 16.11 -18.10 2.99
CA ARG A 431 16.27 -16.73 2.48
C ARG A 431 17.69 -16.19 2.71
N GLY A 432 18.34 -16.57 3.83
CA GLY A 432 19.73 -16.18 4.10
C GLY A 432 20.69 -16.62 3.00
N TYR A 433 20.57 -17.85 2.49
CA TYR A 433 21.34 -18.34 1.36
C TYR A 433 21.03 -17.52 0.10
N ILE A 434 19.76 -17.42 -0.30
CA ILE A 434 19.38 -16.81 -1.56
C ILE A 434 19.73 -15.31 -1.61
N TRP A 435 19.63 -14.59 -0.48
CA TRP A 435 20.01 -13.17 -0.43
C TRP A 435 21.50 -12.97 -0.57
N ARG A 436 22.31 -13.76 0.18
CA ARG A 436 23.78 -13.69 0.05
C ARG A 436 24.22 -13.98 -1.38
N ARG A 437 23.69 -15.04 -1.96
CA ARG A 437 24.05 -15.47 -3.29
C ARG A 437 23.59 -14.48 -4.36
N SER A 438 22.37 -13.93 -4.21
CA SER A 438 21.84 -12.86 -5.05
C SER A 438 22.73 -11.62 -5.06
N LEU A 439 23.15 -11.15 -3.88
CA LEU A 439 24.02 -9.97 -3.77
C LEU A 439 25.44 -10.24 -4.29
N GLN A 440 25.94 -11.47 -4.13
CA GLN A 440 27.22 -11.86 -4.72
C GLN A 440 27.12 -11.85 -6.25
N LEU A 441 26.08 -12.45 -6.83
CA LEU A 441 25.83 -12.45 -8.26
C LEU A 441 25.71 -11.02 -8.82
N TYR A 442 25.01 -10.12 -8.11
CA TYR A 442 24.91 -8.71 -8.51
C TYR A 442 26.28 -8.01 -8.54
N ARG A 443 27.20 -8.33 -7.60
CA ARG A 443 28.56 -7.77 -7.60
C ARG A 443 29.36 -8.18 -8.84
N GLU A 444 29.09 -9.35 -9.39
CA GLU A 444 29.75 -9.90 -10.58
C GLU A 444 29.15 -9.35 -11.89
N PHE A 445 28.00 -8.69 -11.86
CA PHE A 445 27.37 -8.13 -13.06
C PHE A 445 28.26 -7.09 -13.74
N PRO A 446 28.28 -7.06 -15.09
CA PRO A 446 28.81 -5.93 -15.84
C PRO A 446 28.09 -4.61 -15.48
N LEU A 447 28.75 -3.48 -15.71
CA LEU A 447 28.22 -2.16 -15.31
C LEU A 447 26.80 -1.88 -15.86
N LEU A 448 26.54 -2.26 -17.11
CA LEU A 448 25.26 -2.06 -17.74
C LEU A 448 24.14 -2.84 -17.02
N GLN A 449 24.41 -4.09 -16.65
CA GLN A 449 23.47 -4.94 -15.91
C GLN A 449 23.38 -4.54 -14.42
N LYS A 450 24.42 -3.95 -13.84
CA LYS A 450 24.29 -3.31 -12.51
C LYS A 450 23.30 -2.14 -12.54
N LEU A 451 23.28 -1.36 -13.62
CA LEU A 451 22.37 -0.22 -13.75
C LEU A 451 20.94 -0.64 -14.13
N PHE A 452 20.78 -1.61 -15.05
CA PHE A 452 19.49 -1.93 -15.65
C PHE A 452 19.04 -3.39 -15.44
N GLY A 453 19.85 -4.26 -14.84
CA GLY A 453 19.50 -5.67 -14.58
C GLY A 453 19.47 -6.55 -15.82
N TYR A 454 18.80 -7.71 -15.68
CA TYR A 454 18.68 -8.74 -16.72
C TYR A 454 17.26 -8.87 -17.30
N GLY A 455 16.34 -8.00 -16.94
CA GLY A 455 14.95 -7.97 -17.36
C GLY A 455 13.98 -8.28 -16.20
N PRO A 456 12.82 -7.62 -16.15
CA PRO A 456 11.79 -7.92 -15.15
C PRO A 456 11.46 -9.42 -15.13
N ASP A 457 11.26 -9.99 -13.93
CA ASP A 457 10.89 -11.40 -13.72
C ASP A 457 11.87 -12.47 -14.25
N THR A 458 13.12 -12.11 -14.57
CA THR A 458 14.10 -13.06 -15.11
C THR A 458 14.97 -13.74 -14.06
N PHE A 459 14.74 -13.50 -12.76
CA PHE A 459 15.56 -14.07 -11.68
C PHE A 459 15.71 -15.59 -11.79
N GLY A 460 14.62 -16.33 -11.99
CA GLY A 460 14.64 -17.79 -12.09
C GLY A 460 15.44 -18.30 -13.31
N LEU A 461 15.44 -17.55 -14.42
CA LEU A 461 16.25 -17.88 -15.60
C LEU A 461 17.74 -17.62 -15.33
N LEU A 462 18.04 -16.50 -14.70
CA LEU A 462 19.39 -16.13 -14.30
C LEU A 462 19.96 -17.15 -13.30
N ALA A 463 19.22 -17.50 -12.26
CA ALA A 463 19.63 -18.46 -11.25
C ALA A 463 19.88 -19.85 -11.84
N ARG A 464 19.02 -20.33 -12.76
CA ARG A 464 19.22 -21.61 -13.46
C ARG A 464 20.47 -21.62 -14.32
N GLY A 465 20.83 -20.50 -14.91
CA GLY A 465 22.03 -20.38 -15.75
C GLY A 465 23.33 -20.21 -14.97
N THR A 466 23.27 -19.90 -13.65
CA THR A 466 24.48 -19.53 -12.89
C THR A 466 24.69 -20.31 -11.60
N ILE A 467 23.65 -20.56 -10.80
CA ILE A 467 23.78 -21.06 -9.41
C ILE A 467 22.87 -22.26 -9.10
N LEU A 468 22.26 -22.91 -10.11
CA LEU A 468 21.24 -23.94 -9.87
C LEU A 468 21.77 -25.13 -9.06
N GLU A 469 22.92 -25.71 -9.47
CA GLU A 469 23.49 -26.88 -8.80
C GLU A 469 23.89 -26.58 -7.35
N GLU A 470 24.55 -25.43 -7.14
CA GLU A 470 24.94 -24.97 -5.80
C GLU A 470 23.70 -24.69 -4.94
N MET A 471 22.66 -24.06 -5.51
CA MET A 471 21.40 -23.76 -4.81
C MET A 471 20.70 -25.03 -4.35
N VAL A 472 20.57 -26.03 -5.23
CA VAL A 472 19.95 -27.34 -4.90
C VAL A 472 20.78 -28.08 -3.85
N ALA A 473 22.13 -28.09 -4.00
CA ALA A 473 23.01 -28.73 -3.04
C ALA A 473 22.94 -28.08 -1.65
N ALA A 474 22.82 -26.74 -1.59
CA ALA A 474 22.81 -26.00 -0.33
C ALA A 474 21.43 -25.98 0.36
N THR A 475 20.33 -26.04 -0.39
CA THR A 475 18.98 -25.79 0.14
C THR A 475 17.97 -26.91 -0.11
N GLY A 476 18.29 -27.88 -0.95
CA GLY A 476 17.34 -28.90 -1.43
C GLY A 476 16.20 -28.37 -2.29
N GLN A 477 16.21 -27.07 -2.65
CA GLN A 477 15.10 -26.38 -3.31
C GLN A 477 15.58 -25.57 -4.53
N ILE A 478 14.65 -25.26 -5.43
CA ILE A 478 14.89 -24.36 -6.56
C ILE A 478 14.10 -23.06 -6.30
N PHE A 479 14.86 -21.99 -6.07
CA PHE A 479 14.27 -20.67 -5.93
C PHE A 479 14.18 -19.98 -7.30
N ASP A 480 13.01 -19.51 -7.65
CA ASP A 480 12.74 -18.73 -8.86
C ASP A 480 12.57 -17.22 -8.57
N SER A 481 12.82 -16.84 -7.31
CA SER A 481 12.87 -15.44 -6.86
C SER A 481 13.75 -15.26 -5.64
N ALA A 482 14.12 -13.99 -5.37
CA ALA A 482 14.92 -13.63 -4.20
C ALA A 482 14.14 -13.64 -2.87
N HIS A 483 12.81 -13.82 -2.87
CA HIS A 483 11.95 -13.66 -1.69
C HIS A 483 12.17 -12.35 -0.92
N ASN A 484 12.52 -11.30 -1.63
CA ASN A 484 12.69 -9.92 -1.21
C ASN A 484 12.48 -9.05 -2.44
N ALA A 485 11.43 -8.25 -2.47
CA ALA A 485 11.06 -7.46 -3.64
C ALA A 485 12.19 -6.50 -4.08
N PHE A 486 12.93 -5.93 -3.15
CA PHE A 486 14.01 -4.97 -3.46
C PHE A 486 15.23 -5.67 -4.04
N ILE A 487 15.66 -6.82 -3.48
CA ILE A 487 16.73 -7.63 -4.06
C ILE A 487 16.31 -8.18 -5.43
N GLN A 488 15.06 -8.61 -5.58
CA GLN A 488 14.49 -9.03 -6.84
C GLN A 488 14.63 -7.95 -7.91
N TYR A 489 14.16 -6.73 -7.61
CA TYR A 489 14.28 -5.60 -8.54
C TYR A 489 15.74 -5.21 -8.80
N LEU A 490 16.61 -5.30 -7.79
CA LEU A 490 18.04 -5.00 -7.98
C LEU A 490 18.69 -5.91 -9.03
N LEU A 491 18.37 -7.21 -9.04
CA LEU A 491 18.92 -8.14 -10.04
C LEU A 491 18.24 -8.01 -11.40
N THR A 492 16.91 -7.79 -11.40
CA THR A 492 16.11 -7.88 -12.61
C THR A 492 15.99 -6.57 -13.37
N ILE A 493 15.89 -5.42 -12.69
CA ILE A 493 15.80 -4.09 -13.32
C ILE A 493 16.93 -3.14 -12.89
N GLY A 494 17.93 -3.68 -12.20
CA GLY A 494 19.15 -3.00 -11.80
C GLY A 494 18.96 -1.92 -10.73
N PHE A 495 20.05 -1.21 -10.43
CA PHE A 495 20.05 -0.14 -9.43
C PHE A 495 19.08 0.99 -9.79
N ALA A 496 19.03 1.42 -11.06
CA ALA A 496 18.19 2.53 -11.48
C ALA A 496 16.70 2.23 -11.28
N GLY A 497 16.25 1.02 -11.67
CA GLY A 497 14.85 0.62 -11.49
C GLY A 497 14.49 0.38 -10.03
N SER A 498 15.35 -0.30 -9.28
CA SER A 498 15.13 -0.55 -7.84
C SER A 498 15.09 0.75 -7.03
N ALA A 499 16.01 1.68 -7.29
CA ALA A 499 16.00 3.01 -6.66
C ALA A 499 14.76 3.82 -7.06
N GLY A 500 14.33 3.75 -8.33
CA GLY A 500 13.08 4.37 -8.80
C GLY A 500 11.85 3.85 -8.06
N TYR A 501 11.73 2.52 -7.88
CA TYR A 501 10.64 1.91 -7.13
C TYR A 501 10.64 2.34 -5.65
N LEU A 502 11.78 2.27 -4.99
CA LEU A 502 11.91 2.69 -3.59
C LEU A 502 11.58 4.19 -3.43
N ALA A 503 12.12 5.03 -4.33
CA ALA A 503 11.84 6.47 -4.32
C ALA A 503 10.35 6.75 -4.55
N PHE A 504 9.67 5.99 -5.41
CA PHE A 504 8.24 6.09 -5.63
C PHE A 504 7.45 5.77 -4.36
N LEU A 505 7.74 4.65 -3.70
CA LEU A 505 7.08 4.28 -2.44
C LEU A 505 7.27 5.37 -1.37
N ILE A 506 8.50 5.82 -1.18
CA ILE A 506 8.81 6.86 -0.19
C ILE A 506 8.11 8.18 -0.53
N ALA A 507 8.18 8.64 -1.78
CA ALA A 507 7.57 9.91 -2.19
C ALA A 507 6.04 9.88 -2.08
N ALA A 508 5.39 8.80 -2.51
CA ALA A 508 3.93 8.65 -2.39
C ALA A 508 3.48 8.61 -0.92
N MET A 509 4.14 7.80 -0.09
CA MET A 509 3.84 7.73 1.34
C MET A 509 4.14 9.06 2.06
N TYR A 510 5.21 9.75 1.69
CA TYR A 510 5.51 11.08 2.22
C TYR A 510 4.42 12.11 1.87
N CYS A 511 3.94 12.12 0.62
CA CYS A 511 2.83 12.99 0.20
C CYS A 511 1.57 12.71 1.02
N MET A 512 1.20 11.43 1.20
CA MET A 512 0.04 11.04 2.01
C MET A 512 0.22 11.42 3.49
N GLY A 513 1.40 11.22 4.07
CA GLY A 513 1.71 11.54 5.46
C GLY A 513 1.75 13.05 5.76
N LYS A 514 2.02 13.89 4.77
CA LYS A 514 2.00 15.36 4.87
C LYS A 514 0.66 15.98 4.52
N ASN A 515 -0.32 15.18 4.12
CA ASN A 515 -1.65 15.69 3.77
C ASN A 515 -2.33 16.33 4.98
N GLN A 516 -2.90 17.53 4.78
CA GLN A 516 -3.57 18.31 5.82
C GLN A 516 -5.09 18.35 5.66
N SER A 517 -5.66 17.63 4.67
CA SER A 517 -7.09 17.67 4.39
C SER A 517 -7.96 17.03 5.48
N GLY A 518 -7.38 16.20 6.34
CA GLY A 518 -8.10 15.42 7.35
C GLY A 518 -8.84 14.20 6.79
N GLU A 519 -8.73 13.92 5.49
CA GLU A 519 -9.38 12.78 4.85
C GLU A 519 -8.79 11.46 5.32
N SER A 520 -9.53 10.71 6.14
CA SER A 520 -9.08 9.47 6.78
C SER A 520 -8.62 8.40 5.81
N PHE A 521 -9.26 8.31 4.61
CA PHE A 521 -8.89 7.29 3.61
C PHE A 521 -7.47 7.47 3.03
N ILE A 522 -6.94 8.71 3.00
CA ILE A 522 -5.55 8.96 2.57
C ILE A 522 -4.57 8.30 3.53
N PHE A 523 -4.83 8.44 4.83
CA PHE A 523 -4.03 7.78 5.86
C PHE A 523 -4.28 6.27 5.89
N GLY A 524 -5.49 5.81 5.56
CA GLY A 524 -5.79 4.40 5.30
C GLY A 524 -4.89 3.84 4.21
N ALA A 525 -4.82 4.50 3.06
CA ALA A 525 -3.95 4.13 1.95
C ALA A 525 -2.47 4.18 2.33
N LEU A 526 -2.03 5.17 3.11
CA LEU A 526 -0.67 5.28 3.64
C LEU A 526 -0.29 4.04 4.47
N PHE A 527 -1.09 3.71 5.50
CA PHE A 527 -0.75 2.61 6.40
C PHE A 527 -0.92 1.24 5.75
N ALA A 528 -1.88 1.06 4.84
CA ALA A 528 -1.96 -0.11 3.99
C ALA A 528 -0.66 -0.28 3.18
N SER A 529 -0.24 0.76 2.47
CA SER A 529 0.99 0.73 1.67
C SER A 529 2.25 0.51 2.52
N ALA A 530 2.33 1.11 3.70
CA ALA A 530 3.47 0.94 4.61
C ALA A 530 3.57 -0.50 5.15
N CYS A 531 2.45 -1.11 5.56
CA CYS A 531 2.39 -2.50 6.01
C CYS A 531 2.87 -3.45 4.91
N TYR A 532 2.37 -3.29 3.68
CA TYR A 532 2.80 -4.10 2.56
C TYR A 532 4.28 -3.87 2.20
N ALA A 533 4.72 -2.62 2.08
CA ALA A 533 6.08 -2.28 1.68
C ALA A 533 7.14 -2.81 2.66
N LEU A 534 6.86 -2.79 3.97
CA LEU A 534 7.79 -3.37 4.94
C LEU A 534 7.79 -4.91 4.88
N GLN A 535 6.63 -5.54 4.69
CA GLN A 535 6.56 -7.00 4.53
C GLN A 535 7.23 -7.47 3.21
N SER A 536 7.22 -6.68 2.15
CA SER A 536 7.85 -7.02 0.86
C SER A 536 9.38 -7.11 0.94
N THR A 537 10.00 -6.63 2.02
CA THR A 537 11.43 -6.86 2.31
C THR A 537 11.79 -8.33 2.56
N VAL A 538 10.80 -9.15 2.91
CA VAL A 538 10.95 -10.60 3.13
C VAL A 538 9.96 -11.42 2.29
N ASN A 539 9.31 -10.80 1.31
CA ASN A 539 8.28 -11.42 0.48
C ASN A 539 8.47 -11.05 -1.00
N ILE A 540 7.60 -11.59 -1.85
CA ILE A 540 7.63 -11.44 -3.29
C ILE A 540 6.46 -10.55 -3.73
N ASP A 541 6.70 -9.69 -4.71
CA ASP A 541 5.64 -8.97 -5.42
C ASP A 541 5.00 -9.88 -6.47
N LEU A 542 3.77 -10.33 -6.20
CA LEU A 542 2.99 -11.19 -7.09
C LEU A 542 1.69 -10.52 -7.53
N PRO A 543 1.20 -10.79 -8.75
CA PRO A 543 -0.06 -10.23 -9.26
C PRO A 543 -1.32 -10.74 -8.54
N ILE A 544 -1.16 -11.35 -7.38
CA ILE A 544 -2.24 -11.74 -6.46
C ILE A 544 -2.59 -10.59 -5.50
N VAL A 545 -1.60 -9.83 -5.00
CA VAL A 545 -1.79 -8.77 -4.00
C VAL A 545 -1.15 -7.45 -4.42
N THR A 546 -0.03 -7.47 -5.15
CA THR A 546 0.66 -6.26 -5.60
C THR A 546 -0.25 -5.27 -6.36
N PRO A 547 -1.25 -5.71 -7.18
CA PRO A 547 -2.23 -4.78 -7.75
C PRO A 547 -2.93 -3.93 -6.71
N VAL A 548 -3.26 -4.49 -5.54
CA VAL A 548 -3.95 -3.76 -4.46
C VAL A 548 -3.04 -2.71 -3.82
N LEU A 549 -1.74 -3.00 -3.65
CA LEU A 549 -0.75 -1.98 -3.24
C LEU A 549 -0.77 -0.79 -4.22
N TRP A 550 -0.66 -1.07 -5.52
CA TRP A 550 -0.65 -0.02 -6.55
C TRP A 550 -1.95 0.80 -6.55
N LEU A 551 -3.10 0.15 -6.30
CA LEU A 551 -4.37 0.84 -6.13
C LEU A 551 -4.38 1.72 -4.88
N MET A 552 -3.84 1.26 -3.74
CA MET A 552 -3.72 2.07 -2.51
C MET A 552 -2.87 3.32 -2.74
N LEU A 553 -1.71 3.16 -3.37
CA LEU A 553 -0.85 4.29 -3.75
C LEU A 553 -1.59 5.26 -4.69
N SER A 554 -2.33 4.72 -5.66
CA SER A 554 -3.07 5.52 -6.66
C SER A 554 -4.20 6.34 -6.02
N ILE A 555 -5.06 5.71 -5.20
CA ILE A 555 -6.18 6.41 -4.54
C ILE A 555 -5.70 7.38 -3.47
N GLY A 556 -4.64 7.03 -2.73
CA GLY A 556 -4.03 7.92 -1.75
C GLY A 556 -3.46 9.18 -2.40
N MET A 557 -2.73 9.03 -3.51
CA MET A 557 -2.19 10.15 -4.28
C MET A 557 -3.29 10.97 -4.96
N ALA A 558 -4.37 10.33 -5.47
CA ALA A 558 -5.56 11.04 -5.94
C ALA A 558 -6.14 11.90 -4.83
N GLY A 559 -6.31 11.33 -3.63
CA GLY A 559 -6.76 12.07 -2.45
C GLY A 559 -5.92 13.30 -2.17
N CYS A 560 -4.60 13.16 -2.14
CA CYS A 560 -3.68 14.26 -1.92
C CYS A 560 -3.80 15.37 -2.97
N ARG A 561 -3.93 15.00 -4.27
CA ARG A 561 -4.05 15.97 -5.38
C ARG A 561 -5.36 16.75 -5.35
N PHE A 562 -6.47 16.07 -5.10
CA PHE A 562 -7.80 16.69 -5.10
C PHE A 562 -8.10 17.48 -3.82
N SER A 563 -7.40 17.16 -2.71
CA SER A 563 -7.52 17.89 -1.45
C SER A 563 -6.52 19.04 -1.29
N ALA A 564 -5.51 19.14 -2.17
CA ALA A 564 -4.58 20.26 -2.15
C ALA A 564 -5.35 21.57 -2.40
N PRO A 565 -5.12 22.62 -1.62
CA PRO A 565 -5.72 23.93 -1.91
C PRO A 565 -5.33 24.31 -3.33
N LYS A 566 -6.34 24.59 -4.16
CA LYS A 566 -6.09 25.15 -5.49
C LYS A 566 -5.31 26.44 -5.25
N LEU A 567 -4.03 26.45 -5.55
CA LEU A 567 -3.27 27.68 -5.70
C LEU A 567 -4.05 28.52 -6.71
N ILE A 568 -4.79 29.50 -6.20
CA ILE A 568 -5.45 30.52 -7.02
C ILE A 568 -4.29 31.18 -7.76
N CYS A 569 -4.11 30.81 -9.02
CA CYS A 569 -3.29 31.60 -9.92
C CYS A 569 -3.99 32.97 -10.07
N ILE A 570 -3.68 33.88 -9.15
CA ILE A 570 -3.84 35.30 -9.39
C ILE A 570 -2.65 35.70 -10.28
N THR A 571 -2.82 35.67 -11.55
CA THR A 571 -2.12 36.51 -12.54
C THR A 571 -3.07 36.78 -13.71
#